data_9f3ae9ded5d0efe5a50ba07ab7681127
#
_entry.id   9f3ae9ded5d0efe5a50ba07ab7681127
#
_cell.length_a   1.000
_cell.length_b   1.000
_cell.length_c   1.000
_cell.angle_alpha   90.00
_cell.angle_beta   90.00
_cell.angle_gamma   90.00
#
_symmetry.space_group_name_H-M   'P 1'
#
loop_
_entity.id
_entity.type
_entity.pdbx_description
1 polymer ?
#
loop_
_entity_poly.entity_id
_entity_poly.type
_entity_poly.pdbx_seq_one_letter_code
_entity_poly.pdbx_strand_id
1 'polypeptide(L)'
;MFSIGFVSFSSAQEFPELGIKVETVAENLKIPWEIDFAPDGRIFFTERIGNLRIIENNLIFEPIISLKVSGSEGGLLGLALDPNFEENHYLYLYYSYSDFFDIYNRVVRYVESDNKLSNETILLDKIPGSQIHDGGRIKFGPDGKLYITTGDAANSKAAQNIDSLAGKILRINSDGTIPEDNPFPNSPVYSLGHRNPQGIDWHPESRILVETEHGPSGERGNAHDEVNVIFPGKNYGWPNIVGDETSVDLINPILHTGDDTWAPSGSVFYNSDKISEWYGKYFIATLRGNHLRMLDLDLENNLVISSNALFDGEFGRLRSVNMSPDGYLYVLTSNQDGRGTPTHNDDRILRIVPLEFNVEKGDVSLSPLKQLQSGILPKNVSCKEGLELIFKINSFHPVCVKSESIAKLVERGYSSTLD
;
A
#
# COMPACT_ATOMS: atom_id res chain seq x y z
N MET A 1 23.61 -27.54 1.07
CA MET A 1 23.60 -26.98 2.45
C MET A 1 22.62 -25.83 2.36
N PHE A 2 21.39 -26.01 2.87
CA PHE A 2 20.35 -24.98 2.80
C PHE A 2 20.67 -23.94 3.87
N SER A 3 20.80 -22.68 3.47
CA SER A 3 20.92 -21.56 4.40
C SER A 3 19.49 -21.16 4.82
N ILE A 4 19.08 -21.54 6.01
CA ILE A 4 17.81 -21.12 6.61
C ILE A 4 18.13 -19.89 7.45
N GLY A 5 17.61 -18.74 7.03
CA GLY A 5 17.65 -17.52 7.86
C GLY A 5 16.56 -17.57 8.92
N PHE A 6 16.93 -17.37 10.19
CA PHE A 6 15.94 -17.22 11.26
C PHE A 6 15.38 -15.81 11.27
N VAL A 7 14.07 -15.68 11.22
CA VAL A 7 13.36 -14.43 11.56
C VAL A 7 13.24 -14.39 13.08
N SER A 8 14.11 -13.66 13.74
CA SER A 8 13.82 -13.21 15.10
C SER A 8 13.15 -11.85 14.97
N PHE A 9 12.03 -11.60 15.65
CA PHE A 9 11.50 -10.24 15.85
C PHE A 9 12.57 -9.47 16.64
N SER A 10 13.59 -8.98 15.93
CA SER A 10 14.85 -8.58 16.57
C SER A 10 14.86 -7.13 17.04
N SER A 11 13.92 -6.31 16.58
CA SER A 11 13.76 -4.94 17.07
C SER A 11 12.33 -4.46 16.82
N ALA A 12 11.71 -3.94 17.85
CA ALA A 12 10.46 -3.19 17.72
C ALA A 12 10.76 -1.72 18.05
N GLN A 13 10.31 -0.81 17.18
CA GLN A 13 10.36 0.63 17.42
C GLN A 13 8.96 1.11 17.81
N GLU A 14 8.85 1.76 18.96
CA GLU A 14 7.57 2.25 19.48
C GLU A 14 7.31 3.68 19.03
N PHE A 15 6.04 3.96 18.70
CA PHE A 15 5.50 5.27 18.36
C PHE A 15 4.29 5.55 19.27
N PRO A 16 4.55 5.93 20.54
CA PRO A 16 3.50 6.07 21.54
C PRO A 16 2.45 7.14 21.17
N GLU A 17 2.84 8.18 20.45
CA GLU A 17 1.96 9.24 19.96
C GLU A 17 0.92 8.74 18.94
N LEU A 18 1.24 7.64 18.25
CA LEU A 18 0.36 6.94 17.31
C LEU A 18 -0.31 5.71 17.93
N GLY A 19 0.06 5.34 19.14
CA GLY A 19 -0.43 4.13 19.81
C GLY A 19 -0.01 2.82 19.16
N ILE A 20 1.13 2.80 18.46
CA ILE A 20 1.62 1.66 17.68
C ILE A 20 3.10 1.36 17.93
N LYS A 21 3.50 0.16 17.54
CA LYS A 21 4.91 -0.22 17.34
C LYS A 21 5.12 -0.80 15.95
N VAL A 22 6.32 -0.66 15.44
CA VAL A 22 6.77 -1.24 14.17
C VAL A 22 7.75 -2.37 14.47
N GLU A 23 7.43 -3.57 14.04
CA GLU A 23 8.23 -4.77 14.23
C GLU A 23 8.93 -5.14 12.92
N THR A 24 10.20 -5.53 12.97
CA THR A 24 10.91 -6.08 11.81
C THR A 24 10.57 -7.55 11.67
N VAL A 25 9.93 -7.91 10.55
CA VAL A 25 9.55 -9.29 10.20
C VAL A 25 10.68 -9.98 9.45
N ALA A 26 11.33 -9.27 8.53
CA ALA A 26 12.47 -9.78 7.75
C ALA A 26 13.43 -8.65 7.43
N GLU A 27 14.71 -8.97 7.31
CA GLU A 27 15.77 -8.02 7.00
C GLU A 27 16.80 -8.61 6.03
N ASN A 28 17.73 -7.75 5.53
CA ASN A 28 18.75 -8.15 4.56
C ASN A 28 18.18 -8.68 3.24
N LEU A 29 17.01 -8.16 2.82
CA LEU A 29 16.33 -8.53 1.60
C LEU A 29 16.92 -7.78 0.38
N LYS A 30 16.59 -8.25 -0.82
CA LYS A 30 17.12 -7.69 -2.09
C LYS A 30 16.04 -6.93 -2.84
N ILE A 31 15.77 -5.70 -2.38
CA ILE A 31 14.76 -4.79 -2.97
C ILE A 31 13.41 -5.49 -3.02
N PRO A 32 12.79 -5.83 -1.87
CA PRO A 32 11.46 -6.42 -1.84
C PRO A 32 10.45 -5.46 -2.47
N TRP A 33 9.57 -5.99 -3.35
CA TRP A 33 8.70 -5.14 -4.15
C TRP A 33 7.23 -5.31 -3.80
N GLU A 34 6.75 -6.55 -3.66
CA GLU A 34 5.38 -6.87 -3.31
C GLU A 34 5.31 -7.98 -2.27
N ILE A 35 4.22 -8.02 -1.51
CA ILE A 35 3.94 -9.03 -0.49
C ILE A 35 2.47 -9.45 -0.59
N ASP A 36 2.19 -10.74 -0.43
CA ASP A 36 0.84 -11.27 -0.31
C ASP A 36 0.79 -12.42 0.70
N PHE A 37 -0.40 -12.73 1.21
CA PHE A 37 -0.61 -13.61 2.36
C PHE A 37 -1.49 -14.78 1.97
N ALA A 38 -0.96 -15.99 2.11
CA ALA A 38 -1.74 -17.20 1.89
C ALA A 38 -2.66 -17.54 3.09
N PRO A 39 -3.79 -18.20 2.85
CA PRO A 39 -4.71 -18.61 3.92
C PRO A 39 -4.08 -19.53 4.97
N ASP A 40 -3.04 -20.27 4.61
CA ASP A 40 -2.28 -21.15 5.50
C ASP A 40 -1.25 -20.44 6.39
N GLY A 41 -1.16 -19.11 6.28
CA GLY A 41 -0.28 -18.26 7.07
C GLY A 41 1.11 -18.03 6.47
N ARG A 42 1.42 -18.63 5.30
CA ARG A 42 2.64 -18.30 4.56
C ARG A 42 2.57 -16.89 3.99
N ILE A 43 3.70 -16.22 3.99
CA ILE A 43 3.86 -14.89 3.39
C ILE A 43 4.71 -15.04 2.15
N PHE A 44 4.17 -14.66 1.00
CA PHE A 44 4.90 -14.63 -0.26
C PHE A 44 5.37 -13.20 -0.54
N PHE A 45 6.59 -13.04 -1.02
CA PHE A 45 7.08 -11.72 -1.42
C PHE A 45 8.06 -11.82 -2.59
N THR A 46 8.01 -10.79 -3.43
CA THR A 46 8.93 -10.66 -4.56
C THR A 46 10.13 -9.80 -4.17
N GLU A 47 11.29 -10.17 -4.68
CA GLU A 47 12.47 -9.32 -4.72
C GLU A 47 12.71 -8.88 -6.19
N ARG A 48 12.85 -7.57 -6.40
CA ARG A 48 12.96 -6.97 -7.75
C ARG A 48 14.05 -7.60 -8.64
N ILE A 49 15.07 -8.16 -8.03
CA ILE A 49 16.14 -8.86 -8.73
C ILE A 49 15.71 -10.15 -9.44
N GLY A 50 14.45 -10.59 -9.26
CA GLY A 50 13.87 -11.77 -9.92
C GLY A 50 13.47 -12.90 -9.00
N ASN A 51 13.60 -12.78 -7.70
CA ASN A 51 13.29 -13.84 -6.75
C ASN A 51 11.87 -13.75 -6.21
N LEU A 52 11.16 -14.86 -6.13
CA LEU A 52 10.00 -15.05 -5.28
C LEU A 52 10.39 -15.87 -4.06
N ARG A 53 10.09 -15.38 -2.87
CA ARG A 53 10.46 -16.01 -1.60
C ARG A 53 9.24 -16.20 -0.71
N ILE A 54 9.40 -17.03 0.30
CA ILE A 54 8.35 -17.33 1.30
C ILE A 54 8.91 -17.11 2.69
N ILE A 55 8.06 -16.58 3.58
CA ILE A 55 8.24 -16.64 5.02
C ILE A 55 7.20 -17.61 5.56
N GLU A 56 7.64 -18.62 6.28
CA GLU A 56 6.81 -19.61 6.95
C GLU A 56 7.40 -19.93 8.32
N ASN A 57 6.57 -19.94 9.36
CA ASN A 57 7.01 -20.23 10.75
C ASN A 57 8.23 -19.37 11.18
N ASN A 58 8.24 -18.09 10.81
CA ASN A 58 9.35 -17.16 11.04
C ASN A 58 10.68 -17.56 10.40
N LEU A 59 10.65 -18.34 9.33
CA LEU A 59 11.83 -18.72 8.53
C LEU A 59 11.69 -18.16 7.12
N ILE A 60 12.76 -17.56 6.60
CA ILE A 60 12.82 -17.11 5.20
C ILE A 60 13.42 -18.23 4.38
N PHE A 61 12.68 -18.72 3.40
CA PHE A 61 13.17 -19.76 2.49
C PHE A 61 14.04 -19.19 1.39
N GLU A 62 14.92 -20.03 0.83
CA GLU A 62 15.59 -19.74 -0.45
C GLU A 62 14.52 -19.46 -1.52
N PRO A 63 14.85 -18.69 -2.57
CA PRO A 63 13.90 -18.40 -3.63
C PRO A 63 13.26 -19.67 -4.20
N ILE A 64 11.92 -19.70 -4.23
CA ILE A 64 11.17 -20.80 -4.86
C ILE A 64 11.17 -20.70 -6.39
N ILE A 65 11.45 -19.50 -6.92
CA ILE A 65 11.79 -19.25 -8.31
C ILE A 65 12.75 -18.07 -8.40
N SER A 66 13.65 -18.11 -9.38
CA SER A 66 14.50 -16.97 -9.77
C SER A 66 14.35 -16.75 -11.26
N LEU A 67 13.73 -15.65 -11.63
CA LEU A 67 13.45 -15.25 -13.02
C LEU A 67 14.60 -14.38 -13.55
N LYS A 68 14.90 -14.51 -14.84
CA LYS A 68 15.78 -13.57 -15.53
C LYS A 68 14.99 -12.32 -15.89
N VAL A 69 15.26 -11.23 -15.21
CA VAL A 69 14.54 -9.96 -15.34
C VAL A 69 15.39 -8.87 -15.99
N SER A 70 14.77 -7.78 -16.42
CA SER A 70 15.39 -6.67 -17.14
C SER A 70 14.81 -5.32 -16.70
N GLY A 71 15.52 -4.22 -17.04
CA GLY A 71 15.12 -2.85 -16.71
C GLY A 71 15.79 -2.33 -15.43
N SER A 72 15.96 -1.02 -15.31
CA SER A 72 16.52 -0.40 -14.10
C SER A 72 15.46 -0.17 -13.01
N GLU A 73 14.21 0.14 -13.39
CA GLU A 73 13.03 0.16 -12.51
C GLU A 73 12.24 -1.15 -12.62
N GLY A 74 12.37 -1.84 -13.75
CA GLY A 74 11.83 -3.17 -13.99
C GLY A 74 12.45 -4.25 -13.10
N GLY A 75 11.97 -5.47 -13.26
CA GLY A 75 12.36 -6.61 -12.44
C GLY A 75 11.21 -7.57 -12.21
N LEU A 76 11.27 -8.41 -11.19
CA LEU A 76 10.12 -9.11 -10.66
C LEU A 76 9.39 -8.13 -9.71
N LEU A 77 8.21 -7.70 -10.12
CA LEU A 77 7.46 -6.62 -9.49
C LEU A 77 6.24 -7.19 -8.74
N GLY A 78 5.08 -7.18 -9.38
CA GLY A 78 3.82 -7.56 -8.78
C GLY A 78 3.69 -9.04 -8.45
N LEU A 79 2.95 -9.28 -7.39
CA LEU A 79 2.54 -10.59 -6.91
C LEU A 79 1.06 -10.51 -6.49
N ALA A 80 0.28 -11.52 -6.83
CA ALA A 80 -1.05 -11.71 -6.26
C ALA A 80 -1.32 -13.21 -6.10
N LEU A 81 -1.92 -13.59 -4.99
CA LEU A 81 -2.52 -14.91 -4.82
C LEU A 81 -3.97 -14.88 -5.33
N ASP A 82 -4.45 -15.98 -5.90
CA ASP A 82 -5.83 -16.08 -6.32
C ASP A 82 -6.78 -15.97 -5.11
N PRO A 83 -7.93 -15.31 -5.20
CA PRO A 83 -8.91 -15.28 -4.13
C PRO A 83 -9.35 -16.68 -3.64
N ASN A 84 -9.22 -17.70 -4.50
CA ASN A 84 -9.47 -19.12 -4.17
C ASN A 84 -8.16 -19.91 -4.02
N PHE A 85 -7.07 -19.27 -3.56
CA PHE A 85 -5.75 -19.90 -3.46
C PHE A 85 -5.75 -21.21 -2.66
N GLU A 86 -6.58 -21.31 -1.63
CA GLU A 86 -6.73 -22.53 -0.83
C GLU A 86 -7.19 -23.73 -1.67
N GLU A 87 -7.94 -23.51 -2.75
CA GLU A 87 -8.47 -24.56 -3.61
C GLU A 87 -7.61 -24.81 -4.87
N ASN A 88 -7.17 -23.72 -5.51
CA ASN A 88 -6.54 -23.76 -6.83
C ASN A 88 -5.03 -23.57 -6.81
N HIS A 89 -4.48 -23.04 -5.71
CA HIS A 89 -3.05 -22.74 -5.52
C HIS A 89 -2.47 -21.83 -6.61
N TYR A 90 -3.28 -20.96 -7.22
CA TYR A 90 -2.81 -20.06 -8.27
C TYR A 90 -2.11 -18.83 -7.68
N LEU A 91 -0.95 -18.54 -8.25
CA LEU A 91 -0.11 -17.40 -7.93
C LEU A 91 0.23 -16.66 -9.22
N TYR A 92 0.13 -15.33 -9.19
CA TYR A 92 0.34 -14.46 -10.34
C TYR A 92 1.56 -13.58 -10.11
N LEU A 93 2.37 -13.44 -11.16
CA LEU A 93 3.56 -12.60 -11.15
C LEU A 93 3.54 -11.63 -12.33
N TYR A 94 3.97 -10.40 -12.07
CA TYR A 94 4.29 -9.41 -13.11
C TYR A 94 5.79 -9.18 -13.11
N TYR A 95 6.43 -9.29 -14.27
CA TYR A 95 7.85 -9.03 -14.37
C TYR A 95 8.27 -8.47 -15.74
N SER A 96 9.40 -7.74 -15.72
CA SER A 96 10.03 -7.20 -16.91
C SER A 96 11.11 -8.15 -17.44
N TYR A 97 11.15 -8.33 -18.74
CA TYR A 97 12.14 -9.18 -19.42
C TYR A 97 12.61 -8.54 -20.72
N SER A 98 13.77 -8.95 -21.22
CA SER A 98 14.26 -8.52 -22.54
C SER A 98 14.07 -9.60 -23.57
N ASP A 99 13.70 -9.17 -24.78
CA ASP A 99 13.66 -9.96 -26.00
C ASP A 99 14.54 -9.26 -27.03
N PHE A 100 15.73 -9.80 -27.27
CA PHE A 100 16.79 -9.16 -28.03
C PHE A 100 17.20 -7.79 -27.48
N PHE A 101 16.69 -6.69 -28.04
CA PHE A 101 17.05 -5.33 -27.66
C PHE A 101 15.92 -4.59 -26.93
N ASP A 102 14.71 -5.13 -26.98
CA ASP A 102 13.54 -4.51 -26.40
C ASP A 102 13.26 -5.07 -24.99
N ILE A 103 12.69 -4.21 -24.14
CA ILE A 103 12.17 -4.59 -22.83
C ILE A 103 10.66 -4.69 -22.93
N TYR A 104 10.14 -5.75 -22.37
CA TYR A 104 8.70 -5.99 -22.24
C TYR A 104 8.34 -6.39 -20.83
N ASN A 105 7.08 -6.22 -20.50
CA ASN A 105 6.50 -6.75 -19.28
C ASN A 105 5.53 -7.88 -19.62
N ARG A 106 5.30 -8.78 -18.66
CA ARG A 106 4.29 -9.84 -18.77
C ARG A 106 3.65 -10.19 -17.44
N VAL A 107 2.46 -10.76 -17.54
CA VAL A 107 1.76 -11.39 -16.42
C VAL A 107 1.71 -12.89 -16.65
N VAL A 108 2.15 -13.64 -15.65
CA VAL A 108 2.12 -15.10 -15.67
C VAL A 108 1.38 -15.63 -14.45
N ARG A 109 0.79 -16.82 -14.59
CA ARG A 109 0.21 -17.58 -13.50
C ARG A 109 0.96 -18.88 -13.33
N TYR A 110 1.22 -19.24 -12.09
CA TYR A 110 1.78 -20.53 -11.68
C TYR A 110 0.79 -21.29 -10.80
N VAL A 111 1.01 -22.60 -10.66
CA VAL A 111 0.44 -23.42 -9.58
C VAL A 111 1.52 -23.62 -8.53
N GLU A 112 1.23 -23.24 -7.29
CA GLU A 112 2.11 -23.46 -6.15
C GLU A 112 1.75 -24.78 -5.46
N SER A 113 2.73 -25.57 -5.08
CA SER A 113 2.58 -26.76 -4.24
C SER A 113 3.87 -27.04 -3.49
N ASP A 114 3.79 -27.19 -2.18
CA ASP A 114 4.94 -27.52 -1.32
C ASP A 114 6.15 -26.59 -1.53
N ASN A 115 5.91 -25.30 -1.59
CA ASN A 115 6.90 -24.26 -1.84
C ASN A 115 7.63 -24.42 -3.19
N LYS A 116 6.93 -24.91 -4.21
CA LYS A 116 7.41 -25.04 -5.60
C LYS A 116 6.37 -24.52 -6.57
N LEU A 117 6.84 -23.89 -7.64
CA LEU A 117 6.01 -23.44 -8.75
C LEU A 117 6.06 -24.41 -9.92
N SER A 118 4.89 -24.61 -10.54
CA SER A 118 4.71 -25.43 -11.74
C SER A 118 3.65 -24.81 -12.67
N ASN A 119 3.47 -25.41 -13.85
CA ASN A 119 2.41 -25.07 -14.81
C ASN A 119 2.35 -23.56 -15.15
N GLU A 120 3.50 -22.99 -15.54
CA GLU A 120 3.54 -21.59 -16.00
C GLU A 120 2.53 -21.37 -17.14
N THR A 121 1.72 -20.35 -16.98
CA THR A 121 0.76 -19.91 -17.99
C THR A 121 0.92 -18.40 -18.20
N ILE A 122 1.27 -17.99 -19.42
CA ILE A 122 1.35 -16.57 -19.76
C ILE A 122 -0.07 -16.05 -20.01
N LEU A 123 -0.48 -15.06 -19.23
CA LEU A 123 -1.82 -14.44 -19.31
C LEU A 123 -1.81 -13.18 -20.20
N LEU A 124 -0.82 -12.33 -20.03
CA LEU A 124 -0.53 -11.18 -20.90
C LEU A 124 0.95 -11.16 -21.23
N ASP A 125 1.27 -10.93 -22.48
CA ASP A 125 2.65 -10.84 -22.95
C ASP A 125 2.90 -9.60 -23.79
N LYS A 126 4.17 -9.25 -23.97
CA LYS A 126 4.60 -8.11 -24.80
C LYS A 126 3.94 -6.79 -24.39
N ILE A 127 3.59 -6.62 -23.12
CA ILE A 127 3.27 -5.30 -22.60
C ILE A 127 4.51 -4.43 -22.79
N PRO A 128 4.40 -3.25 -23.44
CA PRO A 128 5.58 -2.40 -23.61
C PRO A 128 6.26 -2.08 -22.28
N GLY A 129 7.57 -2.25 -22.22
CA GLY A 129 8.42 -1.97 -21.07
C GLY A 129 9.61 -1.12 -21.46
N SER A 130 10.31 -0.60 -20.48
CA SER A 130 11.50 0.24 -20.69
C SER A 130 12.49 0.10 -19.52
N GLN A 131 13.49 0.97 -19.49
CA GLN A 131 14.36 1.11 -18.31
C GLN A 131 13.62 1.73 -17.12
N ILE A 132 12.55 2.48 -17.38
CA ILE A 132 11.73 3.20 -16.39
C ILE A 132 10.26 3.13 -16.77
N HIS A 133 9.38 3.36 -15.78
CA HIS A 133 7.93 3.44 -15.94
C HIS A 133 7.31 2.12 -16.42
N ASP A 134 7.56 1.05 -15.67
CA ASP A 134 7.01 -0.27 -15.99
C ASP A 134 5.68 -0.57 -15.27
N GLY A 135 5.22 0.29 -14.35
CA GLY A 135 4.05 0.03 -13.51
C GLY A 135 4.28 -1.17 -12.61
N GLY A 136 3.47 -2.21 -12.78
CA GLY A 136 3.77 -3.54 -12.27
C GLY A 136 2.94 -3.99 -11.07
N ARG A 137 2.02 -3.18 -10.55
CA ARG A 137 1.10 -3.62 -9.49
C ARG A 137 0.03 -4.52 -10.08
N ILE A 138 -0.18 -5.68 -9.47
CA ILE A 138 -1.29 -6.58 -9.79
C ILE A 138 -2.08 -6.88 -8.52
N LYS A 139 -3.41 -6.86 -8.61
CA LYS A 139 -4.28 -7.11 -7.47
C LYS A 139 -5.66 -7.59 -7.94
N PHE A 140 -6.23 -8.54 -7.22
CA PHE A 140 -7.62 -8.94 -7.47
C PHE A 140 -8.59 -7.91 -6.90
N GLY A 141 -9.53 -7.48 -7.76
CA GLY A 141 -10.62 -6.61 -7.34
C GLY A 141 -11.75 -7.37 -6.64
N PRO A 142 -12.67 -6.63 -6.00
CA PRO A 142 -13.83 -7.22 -5.35
C PRO A 142 -14.82 -7.92 -6.32
N ASP A 143 -14.61 -7.78 -7.61
CA ASP A 143 -15.31 -8.46 -8.70
C ASP A 143 -14.62 -9.76 -9.14
N GLY A 144 -13.53 -10.16 -8.47
CA GLY A 144 -12.75 -11.34 -8.76
C GLY A 144 -11.93 -11.28 -10.05
N LYS A 145 -11.71 -10.07 -10.60
CA LYS A 145 -10.86 -9.85 -11.77
C LYS A 145 -9.47 -9.39 -11.34
N LEU A 146 -8.46 -9.74 -12.14
CA LEU A 146 -7.10 -9.27 -11.93
C LEU A 146 -6.90 -7.91 -12.60
N TYR A 147 -6.58 -6.90 -11.80
CA TYR A 147 -6.22 -5.56 -12.26
C TYR A 147 -4.70 -5.44 -12.29
N ILE A 148 -4.19 -4.77 -13.33
CA ILE A 148 -2.77 -4.67 -13.61
C ILE A 148 -2.44 -3.23 -13.96
N THR A 149 -1.47 -2.62 -13.30
CA THR A 149 -0.97 -1.30 -13.67
C THR A 149 0.20 -1.41 -14.64
N THR A 150 0.21 -0.58 -15.68
CA THR A 150 1.30 -0.51 -16.65
C THR A 150 1.75 0.93 -16.83
N GLY A 151 3.05 1.17 -16.81
CA GLY A 151 3.61 2.49 -17.07
C GLY A 151 3.64 2.82 -18.55
N ASP A 152 3.93 4.07 -18.87
CA ASP A 152 4.03 4.56 -20.26
C ASP A 152 5.29 4.05 -21.00
N ALA A 153 6.13 3.28 -20.35
CA ALA A 153 7.37 2.72 -20.88
C ALA A 153 8.29 3.80 -21.48
N ALA A 154 8.39 4.97 -20.82
CA ALA A 154 9.11 6.16 -21.30
C ALA A 154 8.61 6.70 -22.67
N ASN A 155 7.42 6.32 -23.09
CA ASN A 155 6.74 6.82 -24.28
C ASN A 155 5.37 7.40 -23.91
N SER A 156 5.36 8.66 -23.51
CA SER A 156 4.14 9.33 -23.02
C SER A 156 2.95 9.26 -23.98
N LYS A 157 3.20 9.22 -25.31
CA LYS A 157 2.14 9.10 -26.32
C LYS A 157 1.40 7.75 -26.24
N ALA A 158 2.06 6.70 -25.75
CA ALA A 158 1.46 5.38 -25.62
C ALA A 158 0.30 5.39 -24.61
N ALA A 159 0.35 6.25 -23.59
CA ALA A 159 -0.70 6.39 -22.60
C ALA A 159 -2.06 6.77 -23.21
N GLN A 160 -2.06 7.57 -24.28
CA GLN A 160 -3.27 8.00 -25.00
C GLN A 160 -3.69 7.06 -26.14
N ASN A 161 -2.82 6.11 -26.52
CA ASN A 161 -3.16 5.13 -27.56
C ASN A 161 -3.90 3.94 -26.96
N ILE A 162 -5.17 3.75 -27.33
CA ILE A 162 -6.02 2.65 -26.83
C ILE A 162 -5.52 1.27 -27.26
N ASP A 163 -4.80 1.17 -28.37
CA ASP A 163 -4.26 -0.09 -28.86
C ASP A 163 -2.94 -0.48 -28.18
N SER A 164 -2.37 0.41 -27.35
CA SER A 164 -1.19 0.14 -26.54
C SER A 164 -1.58 -0.29 -25.14
N LEU A 165 -0.89 -1.28 -24.60
CA LEU A 165 -1.03 -1.67 -23.19
C LEU A 165 -0.17 -0.84 -22.23
N ALA A 166 0.62 0.13 -22.72
CA ALA A 166 1.42 1.03 -21.89
C ALA A 166 0.61 2.23 -21.39
N GLY A 167 0.84 2.65 -20.14
CA GLY A 167 0.15 3.78 -19.53
C GLY A 167 -1.34 3.51 -19.27
N LYS A 168 -1.64 2.34 -18.69
CA LYS A 168 -2.99 1.81 -18.50
C LYS A 168 -3.19 1.21 -17.12
N ILE A 169 -4.44 1.11 -16.72
CA ILE A 169 -4.90 0.06 -15.83
C ILE A 169 -5.59 -0.99 -16.72
N LEU A 170 -5.15 -2.24 -16.63
CA LEU A 170 -5.73 -3.37 -17.34
C LEU A 170 -6.58 -4.22 -16.40
N ARG A 171 -7.58 -4.93 -16.93
CA ARG A 171 -8.45 -5.83 -16.19
C ARG A 171 -8.70 -7.09 -17.00
N ILE A 172 -8.40 -8.24 -16.41
CA ILE A 172 -8.56 -9.56 -17.03
C ILE A 172 -9.21 -10.56 -16.06
N ASN A 173 -9.74 -11.64 -16.59
CA ASN A 173 -10.13 -12.82 -15.82
C ASN A 173 -8.87 -13.54 -15.29
N SER A 174 -9.03 -14.37 -14.27
CA SER A 174 -7.95 -15.17 -13.67
C SER A 174 -7.29 -16.16 -14.64
N ASP A 175 -7.93 -16.46 -15.75
CA ASP A 175 -7.41 -17.31 -16.84
C ASP A 175 -6.78 -16.51 -17.99
N GLY A 176 -6.75 -15.18 -17.91
CA GLY A 176 -6.19 -14.28 -18.92
C GLY A 176 -7.18 -13.85 -20.01
N THR A 177 -8.40 -14.36 -20.02
CA THR A 177 -9.43 -13.93 -20.94
C THR A 177 -9.94 -12.51 -20.61
N ILE A 178 -10.48 -11.82 -21.61
CA ILE A 178 -11.02 -10.46 -21.41
C ILE A 178 -12.42 -10.55 -20.82
N PRO A 179 -12.73 -9.85 -19.71
CA PRO A 179 -14.09 -9.78 -19.19
C PRO A 179 -15.05 -9.12 -20.21
N GLU A 180 -16.27 -9.69 -20.33
CA GLU A 180 -17.28 -9.18 -21.28
C GLU A 180 -17.75 -7.76 -20.94
N ASP A 181 -17.66 -7.39 -19.65
CA ASP A 181 -18.04 -6.09 -19.10
C ASP A 181 -16.88 -5.07 -19.06
N ASN A 182 -15.75 -5.35 -19.73
CA ASN A 182 -14.71 -4.36 -19.89
C ASN A 182 -15.20 -3.17 -20.72
N PRO A 183 -14.75 -1.94 -20.39
CA PRO A 183 -15.26 -0.73 -21.06
C PRO A 183 -14.93 -0.65 -22.55
N PHE A 184 -13.86 -1.35 -22.98
CA PHE A 184 -13.45 -1.41 -24.38
C PHE A 184 -13.59 -2.85 -24.87
N PRO A 185 -14.44 -3.12 -25.88
CA PRO A 185 -14.69 -4.48 -26.35
C PRO A 185 -13.43 -5.20 -26.81
N ASN A 186 -13.24 -6.43 -26.35
CA ASN A 186 -12.08 -7.29 -26.64
C ASN A 186 -10.72 -6.71 -26.22
N SER A 187 -10.70 -5.73 -25.33
CA SER A 187 -9.48 -5.11 -24.81
C SER A 187 -9.35 -5.33 -23.30
N PRO A 188 -8.14 -5.61 -22.79
CA PRO A 188 -7.90 -5.65 -21.36
C PRO A 188 -7.88 -4.26 -20.73
N VAL A 189 -7.88 -3.18 -21.52
CA VAL A 189 -7.80 -1.81 -21.00
C VAL A 189 -9.04 -1.48 -20.18
N TYR A 190 -8.82 -1.06 -18.93
CA TYR A 190 -9.86 -0.60 -18.01
C TYR A 190 -9.90 0.95 -17.94
N SER A 191 -8.72 1.58 -17.85
CA SER A 191 -8.55 3.02 -17.94
C SER A 191 -7.26 3.36 -18.68
N LEU A 192 -7.12 4.61 -19.15
CA LEU A 192 -5.98 5.05 -19.96
C LEU A 192 -5.50 6.45 -19.53
N GLY A 193 -4.36 6.86 -20.07
CA GLY A 193 -3.81 8.19 -19.77
C GLY A 193 -3.03 8.23 -18.46
N HIS A 194 -2.40 7.12 -18.08
CA HIS A 194 -1.54 7.00 -16.92
C HIS A 194 -0.06 7.11 -17.29
N ARG A 195 0.75 7.65 -16.38
CA ARG A 195 2.20 7.74 -16.56
C ARG A 195 2.93 6.53 -16.01
N ASN A 196 2.87 6.33 -14.71
CA ASN A 196 3.54 5.20 -14.04
C ASN A 196 2.79 4.82 -12.76
N PRO A 197 1.61 4.21 -12.89
CA PRO A 197 0.79 3.79 -11.75
C PRO A 197 1.46 2.62 -11.02
N GLN A 198 1.61 2.73 -9.70
CA GLN A 198 2.30 1.73 -8.87
C GLN A 198 1.52 1.25 -7.65
N GLY A 199 0.41 1.89 -7.31
CA GLY A 199 -0.47 1.46 -6.23
C GLY A 199 -1.91 1.40 -6.70
N ILE A 200 -2.64 0.36 -6.30
CA ILE A 200 -4.10 0.25 -6.49
C ILE A 200 -4.73 -0.45 -5.30
N ASP A 201 -5.89 0.05 -4.88
CA ASP A 201 -6.75 -0.66 -3.94
C ASP A 201 -8.19 -0.15 -3.98
N TRP A 202 -9.11 -0.90 -3.38
CA TRP A 202 -10.54 -0.58 -3.32
C TRP A 202 -10.95 -0.18 -1.91
N HIS A 203 -11.68 0.92 -1.83
CA HIS A 203 -12.28 1.33 -0.56
C HIS A 203 -13.19 0.21 -0.01
N PRO A 204 -13.06 -0.18 1.27
CA PRO A 204 -13.70 -1.39 1.81
C PRO A 204 -15.22 -1.39 1.71
N GLU A 205 -15.86 -0.25 1.84
CA GLU A 205 -17.34 -0.12 1.83
C GLU A 205 -17.86 0.23 0.44
N SER A 206 -17.38 1.34 -0.15
CA SER A 206 -17.89 1.83 -1.44
C SER A 206 -17.39 1.02 -2.64
N ARG A 207 -16.30 0.24 -2.48
CA ARG A 207 -15.61 -0.52 -3.52
C ARG A 207 -15.09 0.34 -4.69
N ILE A 208 -14.94 1.63 -4.45
CA ILE A 208 -14.32 2.55 -5.41
C ILE A 208 -12.83 2.25 -5.48
N LEU A 209 -12.33 2.11 -6.70
CA LEU A 209 -10.91 1.89 -6.99
C LEU A 209 -10.14 3.21 -6.89
N VAL A 210 -9.07 3.22 -6.12
CA VAL A 210 -8.12 4.33 -6.01
C VAL A 210 -6.74 3.85 -6.45
N GLU A 211 -6.04 4.70 -7.15
CA GLU A 211 -4.72 4.44 -7.72
C GLU A 211 -3.74 5.55 -7.34
N THR A 212 -2.45 5.24 -7.32
CA THR A 212 -1.36 6.20 -7.10
C THR A 212 -0.32 6.10 -8.19
N GLU A 213 0.10 7.25 -8.75
CA GLU A 213 1.12 7.27 -9.80
C GLU A 213 2.16 8.36 -9.66
N HIS A 214 3.33 8.09 -10.27
CA HIS A 214 4.42 9.04 -10.33
C HIS A 214 4.15 10.12 -11.38
N GLY A 215 4.21 11.37 -10.96
CA GLY A 215 4.13 12.53 -11.83
C GLY A 215 5.36 12.73 -12.72
N PRO A 216 5.36 13.77 -13.56
CA PRO A 216 6.42 14.01 -14.53
C PRO A 216 7.77 14.37 -13.86
N SER A 217 8.83 14.13 -14.64
CA SER A 217 10.16 14.68 -14.37
C SER A 217 10.77 15.09 -15.71
N GLY A 218 10.94 16.39 -15.97
CA GLY A 218 11.46 16.92 -17.23
C GLY A 218 10.56 17.93 -17.92
N GLU A 219 10.33 17.79 -19.24
CA GLU A 219 9.69 18.82 -20.10
C GLU A 219 8.27 19.23 -19.66
N ARG A 220 7.49 18.32 -19.06
CA ARG A 220 6.12 18.60 -18.56
C ARG A 220 6.09 19.06 -17.11
N GLY A 221 7.22 19.44 -16.52
CA GLY A 221 7.36 19.83 -15.13
C GLY A 221 8.02 18.75 -14.27
N ASN A 222 8.03 18.97 -12.97
CA ASN A 222 8.57 18.03 -11.99
C ASN A 222 7.53 17.80 -10.90
N ALA A 223 7.59 16.61 -10.29
CA ALA A 223 6.67 16.19 -9.24
C ALA A 223 5.22 16.02 -9.74
N HIS A 224 4.22 16.59 -9.08
CA HIS A 224 2.81 16.36 -9.38
C HIS A 224 2.44 14.87 -9.37
N ASP A 225 3.01 14.13 -8.41
CA ASP A 225 2.57 12.75 -8.15
C ASP A 225 1.08 12.73 -7.81
N GLU A 226 0.35 11.72 -8.23
CA GLU A 226 -1.11 11.73 -8.23
C GLU A 226 -1.72 10.61 -7.39
N VAL A 227 -2.90 10.90 -6.86
CA VAL A 227 -3.87 9.93 -6.34
C VAL A 227 -5.14 10.08 -7.18
N ASN A 228 -5.55 9.01 -7.83
CA ASN A 228 -6.65 9.00 -8.78
C ASN A 228 -7.80 8.11 -8.33
N VAL A 229 -9.05 8.59 -8.44
CA VAL A 229 -10.26 7.76 -8.33
C VAL A 229 -10.57 7.17 -9.70
N ILE A 230 -10.51 5.85 -9.82
CA ILE A 230 -10.53 5.17 -11.11
C ILE A 230 -11.92 4.70 -11.51
N PHE A 231 -12.34 5.11 -12.70
CA PHE A 231 -13.59 4.71 -13.32
C PHE A 231 -13.36 3.98 -14.65
N PRO A 232 -14.19 2.99 -15.01
CA PRO A 232 -14.05 2.25 -16.24
C PRO A 232 -14.16 3.17 -17.47
N GLY A 233 -13.27 2.96 -18.44
CA GLY A 233 -13.28 3.67 -19.73
C GLY A 233 -12.82 5.13 -19.66
N LYS A 234 -12.36 5.63 -18.52
CA LYS A 234 -11.94 7.02 -18.35
C LYS A 234 -10.47 7.22 -18.69
N ASN A 235 -10.15 8.47 -19.07
CA ASN A 235 -8.83 8.94 -19.46
C ASN A 235 -8.30 9.92 -18.40
N TYR A 236 -7.14 9.62 -17.80
CA TYR A 236 -6.50 10.38 -16.72
C TYR A 236 -5.50 11.42 -17.22
N GLY A 237 -5.45 11.60 -18.52
CA GLY A 237 -4.93 12.80 -19.17
C GLY A 237 -3.44 12.80 -19.47
N TRP A 238 -2.59 11.96 -18.87
CA TRP A 238 -1.18 11.95 -19.22
C TRP A 238 -0.92 11.67 -20.71
N PRO A 239 -0.09 12.42 -21.44
CA PRO A 239 0.69 13.60 -21.00
C PRO A 239 -0.01 14.93 -21.30
N ASN A 240 -1.30 14.95 -21.63
CA ASN A 240 -2.01 16.14 -22.11
C ASN A 240 -2.33 17.14 -20.99
N ILE A 241 -2.58 16.63 -19.75
CA ILE A 241 -2.76 17.43 -18.54
C ILE A 241 -1.83 16.95 -17.44
N VAL A 242 -1.44 17.84 -16.51
CA VAL A 242 -0.63 17.58 -15.33
C VAL A 242 -1.12 18.47 -14.19
N GLY A 243 -1.27 17.91 -12.99
CA GLY A 243 -1.66 18.64 -11.79
C GLY A 243 -3.04 19.32 -11.94
N ASP A 244 -3.08 20.64 -11.82
CA ASP A 244 -4.32 21.45 -11.91
C ASP A 244 -4.80 21.72 -13.34
N GLU A 245 -4.06 21.28 -14.37
CA GLU A 245 -4.49 21.45 -15.76
C GLU A 245 -5.78 20.64 -16.00
N THR A 246 -6.72 21.23 -16.74
CA THR A 246 -8.01 20.60 -17.05
C THR A 246 -8.26 20.53 -18.53
N SER A 247 -8.96 19.51 -18.99
CA SER A 247 -9.43 19.39 -20.37
C SER A 247 -10.76 18.64 -20.42
N VAL A 248 -11.53 18.86 -21.47
CA VAL A 248 -12.80 18.16 -21.66
C VAL A 248 -12.55 16.67 -21.78
N ASP A 249 -13.39 15.87 -21.11
CA ASP A 249 -13.34 14.40 -21.11
C ASP A 249 -12.11 13.76 -20.43
N LEU A 250 -11.22 14.54 -19.82
CA LEU A 250 -10.14 14.05 -18.98
C LEU A 250 -10.49 14.14 -17.50
N ILE A 251 -9.97 13.20 -16.71
CA ILE A 251 -10.22 13.12 -15.26
C ILE A 251 -8.98 13.67 -14.53
N ASN A 252 -9.21 14.62 -13.64
CA ASN A 252 -8.18 15.13 -12.76
C ASN A 252 -8.00 14.22 -11.52
N PRO A 253 -6.79 14.18 -10.94
CA PRO A 253 -6.57 13.49 -9.68
C PRO A 253 -7.40 14.09 -8.53
N ILE A 254 -7.75 13.26 -7.54
CA ILE A 254 -8.33 13.74 -6.28
C ILE A 254 -7.29 14.50 -5.45
N LEU A 255 -6.01 14.16 -5.65
CA LEU A 255 -4.86 14.79 -5.02
C LEU A 255 -3.66 14.74 -5.97
N HIS A 256 -2.93 15.83 -6.06
CA HIS A 256 -1.55 15.83 -6.58
C HIS A 256 -0.61 16.57 -5.63
N THR A 257 0.69 16.24 -5.70
CA THR A 257 1.68 16.74 -4.73
C THR A 257 2.18 18.17 -5.02
N GLY A 258 1.74 18.79 -6.12
CA GLY A 258 2.30 20.06 -6.58
C GLY A 258 3.78 19.93 -6.92
N ASP A 259 4.60 20.87 -6.45
CA ASP A 259 6.06 20.88 -6.70
C ASP A 259 6.84 19.89 -5.82
N ASP A 260 6.19 19.24 -4.87
CA ASP A 260 6.80 18.20 -4.04
C ASP A 260 6.68 16.82 -4.72
N THR A 261 7.56 15.88 -4.35
CA THR A 261 7.52 14.53 -4.90
C THR A 261 7.57 13.48 -3.79
N TRP A 262 6.58 12.61 -3.81
CA TRP A 262 6.53 11.43 -2.93
C TRP A 262 7.08 10.18 -3.62
N ALA A 263 6.99 10.12 -4.95
CA ALA A 263 7.13 8.88 -5.73
C ALA A 263 6.29 7.78 -5.08
N PRO A 264 4.93 7.90 -5.11
CA PRO A 264 4.01 6.99 -4.45
C PRO A 264 4.07 5.62 -5.12
N SER A 265 4.02 4.55 -4.32
CA SER A 265 4.12 3.20 -4.80
C SER A 265 2.97 2.35 -4.25
N GLY A 266 3.22 1.17 -3.68
CA GLY A 266 2.15 0.32 -3.18
C GLY A 266 1.23 1.02 -2.18
N SER A 267 -0.04 0.69 -2.24
CA SER A 267 -1.07 1.36 -1.44
C SER A 267 -2.17 0.38 -1.03
N VAL A 268 -2.85 0.69 0.07
CA VAL A 268 -3.91 -0.14 0.63
C VAL A 268 -4.89 0.67 1.45
N PHE A 269 -6.17 0.35 1.38
CA PHE A 269 -7.16 0.80 2.36
C PHE A 269 -7.10 -0.07 3.62
N TYR A 270 -7.06 0.56 4.77
CA TYR A 270 -7.12 -0.17 6.04
C TYR A 270 -8.55 -0.59 6.35
N ASN A 271 -8.81 -1.89 6.51
CA ASN A 271 -10.15 -2.44 6.72
C ASN A 271 -10.24 -3.35 7.97
N SER A 272 -9.45 -3.04 9.01
CA SER A 272 -9.40 -3.81 10.24
C SER A 272 -9.78 -2.96 11.46
N ASP A 273 -10.25 -3.62 12.51
CA ASP A 273 -10.55 -3.01 13.81
C ASP A 273 -9.34 -2.97 14.77
N LYS A 274 -8.18 -3.51 14.37
CA LYS A 274 -6.97 -3.55 15.20
C LYS A 274 -6.48 -2.15 15.57
N ILE A 275 -6.61 -1.20 14.66
CA ILE A 275 -6.37 0.23 14.88
C ILE A 275 -7.61 0.94 14.33
N SER A 276 -8.64 1.07 15.16
CA SER A 276 -9.97 1.53 14.76
C SER A 276 -9.97 2.91 14.09
N GLU A 277 -9.07 3.80 14.52
CA GLU A 277 -8.89 5.15 13.98
C GLU A 277 -8.38 5.17 12.53
N TRP A 278 -7.89 4.04 12.04
CA TRP A 278 -7.36 3.88 10.67
C TRP A 278 -8.38 3.27 9.71
N TYR A 279 -9.50 2.75 10.21
CA TYR A 279 -10.52 2.14 9.36
C TYR A 279 -10.96 3.06 8.23
N GLY A 280 -10.96 2.57 7.00
CA GLY A 280 -11.31 3.31 5.78
C GLY A 280 -10.24 4.28 5.27
N LYS A 281 -9.12 4.47 5.99
CA LYS A 281 -8.05 5.36 5.52
C LYS A 281 -7.17 4.68 4.48
N TYR A 282 -6.66 5.47 3.54
CA TYR A 282 -5.80 5.02 2.46
C TYR A 282 -4.33 5.25 2.80
N PHE A 283 -3.55 4.18 2.80
CA PHE A 283 -2.13 4.20 3.09
C PHE A 283 -1.32 4.05 1.80
N ILE A 284 -0.30 4.87 1.64
CA ILE A 284 0.56 4.92 0.45
C ILE A 284 2.03 4.86 0.91
N ALA A 285 2.76 3.85 0.44
CA ALA A 285 4.20 3.77 0.60
C ALA A 285 4.87 4.77 -0.35
N THR A 286 5.76 5.63 0.16
CA THR A 286 6.43 6.65 -0.66
C THR A 286 7.92 6.41 -0.74
N LEU A 287 8.44 6.38 -1.98
CA LEU A 287 9.87 6.12 -2.23
C LEU A 287 10.72 7.36 -1.99
N ARG A 288 10.35 8.48 -2.59
CA ARG A 288 11.08 9.74 -2.44
C ARG A 288 10.64 10.53 -1.22
N GLY A 289 9.37 10.43 -0.87
CA GLY A 289 8.83 11.03 0.34
C GLY A 289 9.39 10.44 1.63
N ASN A 290 9.93 9.21 1.60
CA ASN A 290 10.49 8.50 2.76
C ASN A 290 9.54 8.43 3.95
N HIS A 291 8.23 8.30 3.70
CA HIS A 291 7.20 8.19 4.72
C HIS A 291 6.07 7.27 4.25
N LEU A 292 5.28 6.80 5.19
CA LEU A 292 3.99 6.20 4.92
C LEU A 292 2.93 7.29 4.94
N ARG A 293 2.32 7.60 3.78
CA ARG A 293 1.26 8.62 3.69
C ARG A 293 -0.06 7.99 4.08
N MET A 294 -0.79 8.61 5.00
CA MET A 294 -2.15 8.23 5.38
C MET A 294 -3.11 9.34 4.93
N LEU A 295 -4.06 8.96 4.08
CA LEU A 295 -5.12 9.85 3.59
C LEU A 295 -6.47 9.46 4.16
N ASP A 296 -7.26 10.44 4.49
CA ASP A 296 -8.70 10.33 4.73
C ASP A 296 -9.42 10.88 3.51
N LEU A 297 -10.18 10.03 2.80
CA LEU A 297 -10.78 10.36 1.51
C LEU A 297 -12.31 10.32 1.60
N ASP A 298 -12.96 11.41 1.23
CA ASP A 298 -14.39 11.42 0.90
C ASP A 298 -14.56 11.16 -0.60
N LEU A 299 -14.68 9.89 -0.96
CA LEU A 299 -14.77 9.46 -2.35
C LEU A 299 -16.11 9.79 -3.01
N GLU A 300 -17.16 10.06 -2.24
CA GLU A 300 -18.47 10.48 -2.77
C GLU A 300 -18.43 11.95 -3.25
N ASN A 301 -17.75 12.81 -2.49
CA ASN A 301 -17.61 14.22 -2.81
C ASN A 301 -16.27 14.54 -3.53
N ASN A 302 -15.45 13.54 -3.79
CA ASN A 302 -14.13 13.67 -4.42
C ASN A 302 -13.22 14.66 -3.67
N LEU A 303 -13.08 14.48 -2.35
CA LEU A 303 -12.32 15.36 -1.47
C LEU A 303 -11.31 14.61 -0.62
N VAL A 304 -10.17 15.25 -0.35
CA VAL A 304 -9.21 14.81 0.66
C VAL A 304 -9.51 15.52 1.98
N ILE A 305 -9.93 14.77 3.00
CA ILE A 305 -10.26 15.29 4.33
C ILE A 305 -8.99 15.57 5.13
N SER A 306 -8.05 14.64 5.10
CA SER A 306 -6.75 14.81 5.74
C SER A 306 -5.64 14.06 5.04
N SER A 307 -4.38 14.53 5.22
CA SER A 307 -3.18 13.95 4.63
C SER A 307 -2.03 14.04 5.64
N ASN A 308 -1.61 12.88 6.18
CA ASN A 308 -0.60 12.79 7.23
C ASN A 308 0.58 11.93 6.78
N ALA A 309 1.80 12.37 7.10
CA ALA A 309 3.00 11.56 6.94
C ALA A 309 3.28 10.81 8.25
N LEU A 310 3.38 9.48 8.18
CA LEU A 310 3.82 8.64 9.29
C LEU A 310 5.25 8.18 9.02
N PHE A 311 6.08 8.09 10.08
CA PHE A 311 7.46 7.59 10.01
C PHE A 311 8.37 8.39 9.07
N ASP A 312 8.22 9.70 9.04
CA ASP A 312 8.97 10.59 8.15
C ASP A 312 10.50 10.46 8.34
N GLY A 313 11.17 9.90 7.32
CA GLY A 313 12.61 9.61 7.33
C GLY A 313 13.05 8.38 8.15
N GLU A 314 12.19 7.76 8.97
CA GLU A 314 12.58 6.71 9.92
C GLU A 314 13.04 5.40 9.26
N PHE A 315 12.38 5.00 8.18
CA PHE A 315 12.66 3.74 7.50
C PHE A 315 13.21 3.94 6.08
N GLY A 316 13.44 5.19 5.68
CA GLY A 316 13.87 5.54 4.33
C GLY A 316 12.77 5.32 3.30
N ARG A 317 13.16 4.83 2.13
CA ARG A 317 12.27 4.61 0.98
C ARG A 317 11.32 3.45 1.24
N LEU A 318 10.02 3.70 1.15
CA LEU A 318 8.98 2.67 1.29
C LEU A 318 8.43 2.27 -0.08
N ARG A 319 8.42 0.96 -0.37
CA ARG A 319 8.04 0.41 -1.69
C ARG A 319 6.59 -0.06 -1.73
N SER A 320 6.15 -0.79 -0.72
CA SER A 320 4.80 -1.34 -0.69
C SER A 320 4.22 -1.29 0.71
N VAL A 321 2.92 -1.19 0.80
CA VAL A 321 2.14 -1.40 2.00
C VAL A 321 0.97 -2.29 1.66
N ASN A 322 0.79 -3.37 2.44
CA ASN A 322 -0.31 -4.30 2.29
C ASN A 322 -0.88 -4.68 3.65
N MET A 323 -2.12 -5.12 3.65
CA MET A 323 -2.78 -5.58 4.85
C MET A 323 -2.83 -7.09 4.90
N SER A 324 -2.39 -7.67 6.02
CA SER A 324 -2.48 -9.10 6.27
C SER A 324 -3.89 -9.52 6.69
N PRO A 325 -4.25 -10.80 6.55
CA PRO A 325 -5.56 -11.32 6.97
C PRO A 325 -5.85 -11.15 8.46
N ASP A 326 -4.81 -11.05 9.31
CA ASP A 326 -4.94 -10.79 10.74
C ASP A 326 -5.11 -9.29 11.08
N GLY A 327 -5.18 -8.43 10.06
CA GLY A 327 -5.54 -7.02 10.17
C GLY A 327 -4.41 -6.06 10.49
N TYR A 328 -3.16 -6.45 10.27
CA TYR A 328 -2.00 -5.59 10.43
C TYR A 328 -1.46 -5.09 9.08
N LEU A 329 -0.87 -3.89 9.08
CA LEU A 329 -0.15 -3.39 7.92
C LEU A 329 1.27 -3.94 7.87
N TYR A 330 1.68 -4.38 6.69
CA TYR A 330 3.04 -4.73 6.36
C TYR A 330 3.61 -3.72 5.37
N VAL A 331 4.83 -3.26 5.62
CA VAL A 331 5.51 -2.24 4.81
C VAL A 331 6.85 -2.78 4.36
N LEU A 332 7.16 -2.61 3.08
CA LEU A 332 8.42 -3.03 2.46
C LEU A 332 9.31 -1.81 2.22
N THR A 333 10.57 -1.88 2.65
CA THR A 333 11.55 -0.83 2.34
C THR A 333 12.23 -1.08 0.98
N SER A 334 12.85 -0.05 0.41
CA SER A 334 13.57 -0.11 -0.88
C SER A 334 14.79 0.81 -0.86
N ASN A 335 15.64 0.66 0.15
CA ASN A 335 16.81 1.51 0.35
C ASN A 335 18.01 1.07 -0.52
N GLN A 336 18.01 -0.20 -0.98
CA GLN A 336 19.04 -0.77 -1.84
C GLN A 336 18.77 -0.60 -3.35
N ASP A 337 17.71 0.13 -3.74
CA ASP A 337 17.30 0.28 -5.16
C ASP A 337 18.21 1.18 -6.01
N GLY A 338 19.29 1.69 -5.45
CA GLY A 338 20.26 2.58 -6.10
C GLY A 338 19.93 4.07 -5.95
N ARG A 339 18.79 4.42 -5.33
CA ARG A 339 18.33 5.80 -5.07
C ARG A 339 18.18 6.09 -3.57
N GLY A 340 18.28 5.07 -2.74
CA GLY A 340 18.20 5.16 -1.28
C GLY A 340 19.58 5.22 -0.62
N THR A 341 19.57 5.34 0.71
CA THR A 341 20.75 5.24 1.56
C THR A 341 20.54 4.04 2.49
N PRO A 342 20.99 2.83 2.09
CA PRO A 342 20.72 1.63 2.87
C PRO A 342 21.51 1.64 4.20
N THR A 343 20.87 1.11 5.24
CA THR A 343 21.50 0.72 6.49
C THR A 343 22.00 -0.72 6.41
N HIS A 344 22.66 -1.21 7.45
CA HIS A 344 23.22 -2.57 7.46
C HIS A 344 22.15 -3.68 7.42
N ASN A 345 20.89 -3.39 7.80
CA ASN A 345 19.78 -4.36 7.85
C ASN A 345 18.83 -4.24 6.65
N ASP A 346 19.03 -3.25 5.76
CA ASP A 346 18.12 -3.06 4.63
C ASP A 346 18.34 -4.10 3.53
N ASP A 347 17.30 -4.42 2.74
CA ASP A 347 15.92 -3.94 2.88
C ASP A 347 15.14 -4.84 3.83
N ARG A 348 13.97 -4.34 4.29
CA ARG A 348 13.20 -4.96 5.36
C ARG A 348 11.72 -5.13 4.99
N ILE A 349 11.09 -6.11 5.62
CA ILE A 349 9.64 -6.19 5.79
C ILE A 349 9.33 -5.81 7.22
N LEU A 350 8.49 -4.80 7.38
CA LEU A 350 8.05 -4.23 8.64
C LEU A 350 6.57 -4.57 8.86
N ARG A 351 6.16 -4.77 10.12
CA ARG A 351 4.76 -4.96 10.51
C ARG A 351 4.37 -3.88 11.53
N ILE A 352 3.25 -3.21 11.28
CA ILE A 352 2.70 -2.20 12.17
C ILE A 352 1.63 -2.86 13.03
N VAL A 353 1.81 -2.82 14.35
CA VAL A 353 0.87 -3.40 15.31
C VAL A 353 0.52 -2.38 16.39
N PRO A 354 -0.66 -2.48 17.02
CA PRO A 354 -0.98 -1.66 18.19
C PRO A 354 0.09 -1.83 19.28
N LEU A 355 0.43 -0.74 19.97
CA LEU A 355 1.12 -0.87 21.23
C LEU A 355 0.19 -1.62 22.18
N GLU A 356 0.65 -2.78 22.65
CA GLU A 356 0.03 -3.40 23.82
C GLU A 356 0.39 -2.54 25.02
N PHE A 357 -0.45 -1.58 25.30
CA PHE A 357 -0.39 -1.01 26.63
C PHE A 357 -0.92 -2.10 27.56
N ASN A 358 -0.10 -2.54 28.51
CA ASN A 358 -0.62 -3.21 29.67
C ASN A 358 -1.79 -2.34 30.15
N VAL A 359 -3.01 -2.90 30.16
CA VAL A 359 -4.21 -2.23 30.63
C VAL A 359 -4.10 -2.13 32.15
N GLU A 360 -3.05 -1.48 32.64
CA GLU A 360 -3.05 -0.98 33.99
C GLU A 360 -4.10 0.11 34.03
N LYS A 361 -5.22 -0.20 34.63
CA LYS A 361 -6.17 0.82 35.05
C LYS A 361 -5.40 1.84 35.88
N GLY A 362 -5.54 3.10 35.53
CA GLY A 362 -4.86 4.17 36.25
C GLY A 362 -5.10 4.06 37.73
N ASP A 363 -4.08 4.34 38.50
CA ASP A 363 -4.19 4.39 39.97
C ASP A 363 -5.12 5.53 40.36
N VAL A 364 -6.31 5.18 40.84
CA VAL A 364 -7.33 6.15 41.31
C VAL A 364 -6.83 7.09 42.41
N SER A 365 -5.68 6.79 43.05
CA SER A 365 -5.04 7.69 44.01
C SER A 365 -4.35 8.88 43.31
N LEU A 366 -3.99 8.74 42.03
CA LEU A 366 -3.37 9.78 41.22
C LEU A 366 -4.42 10.62 40.50
N SER A 367 -4.11 11.90 40.26
CA SER A 367 -4.96 12.72 39.41
C SER A 367 -4.88 12.25 37.93
N PRO A 368 -5.92 12.49 37.09
CA PRO A 368 -5.91 12.13 35.67
C PRO A 368 -4.62 12.52 34.95
N LEU A 369 -4.14 13.74 35.17
CA LEU A 369 -2.90 14.23 34.56
C LEU A 369 -1.66 13.43 35.04
N LYS A 370 -1.59 13.05 36.29
CA LYS A 370 -0.48 12.22 36.80
C LYS A 370 -0.52 10.80 36.28
N GLN A 371 -1.73 10.26 36.09
CA GLN A 371 -1.88 8.95 35.43
C GLN A 371 -1.36 8.98 33.99
N LEU A 372 -1.67 10.03 33.21
CA LEU A 372 -1.09 10.22 31.88
C LEU A 372 0.43 10.32 31.92
N GLN A 373 0.99 11.08 32.88
CA GLN A 373 2.44 11.23 33.03
C GLN A 373 3.15 9.92 33.42
N SER A 374 2.42 8.96 34.00
CA SER A 374 2.92 7.60 34.28
C SER A 374 2.71 6.61 33.13
N GLY A 375 2.25 7.08 31.94
CA GLY A 375 2.09 6.25 30.76
C GLY A 375 0.69 5.61 30.59
N ILE A 376 -0.28 5.98 31.44
CA ILE A 376 -1.67 5.51 31.28
C ILE A 376 -2.34 6.25 30.13
N LEU A 377 -2.94 5.49 29.20
CA LEU A 377 -3.70 6.08 28.10
C LEU A 377 -4.89 6.93 28.61
N PRO A 378 -5.28 8.00 27.90
CA PRO A 378 -6.43 8.82 28.28
C PRO A 378 -7.69 8.01 28.58
N LYS A 379 -8.03 7.03 27.73
CA LYS A 379 -9.19 6.14 27.89
C LYS A 379 -9.11 5.17 29.08
N ASN A 380 -7.91 4.90 29.58
CA ASN A 380 -7.66 3.99 30.70
C ASN A 380 -7.48 4.71 32.04
N VAL A 381 -7.56 6.04 32.04
CA VAL A 381 -7.53 6.84 33.25
C VAL A 381 -8.70 6.44 34.16
N SER A 382 -8.38 6.08 35.40
CA SER A 382 -9.36 5.68 36.39
C SER A 382 -9.79 6.88 37.24
N CYS A 383 -11.08 7.08 37.35
CA CYS A 383 -11.68 8.07 38.24
C CYS A 383 -12.01 7.49 39.61
N LYS A 384 -11.98 8.32 40.65
CA LYS A 384 -12.47 7.95 41.97
C LYS A 384 -13.97 7.64 41.90
N GLU A 385 -14.43 6.82 42.83
CA GLU A 385 -15.85 6.43 42.97
C GLU A 385 -16.77 7.67 42.96
N GLY A 386 -17.80 7.60 42.15
CA GLY A 386 -18.77 8.71 41.95
C GLY A 386 -18.33 9.81 40.98
N LEU A 387 -17.18 9.63 40.29
CA LEU A 387 -16.74 10.53 39.22
C LEU A 387 -16.72 9.78 37.87
N GLU A 388 -17.05 10.48 36.81
CA GLU A 388 -17.04 10.00 35.43
C GLU A 388 -15.90 10.63 34.64
N LEU A 389 -15.30 9.84 33.75
CA LEU A 389 -14.23 10.28 32.87
C LEU A 389 -14.82 11.02 31.67
N ILE A 390 -14.34 12.23 31.39
CA ILE A 390 -14.65 12.99 30.18
C ILE A 390 -13.36 13.61 29.63
N PHE A 391 -13.38 14.06 28.37
CA PHE A 391 -12.23 14.54 27.63
C PHE A 391 -12.45 15.94 27.10
N LYS A 392 -11.41 16.78 27.10
CA LYS A 392 -11.47 18.09 26.46
C LYS A 392 -11.26 17.90 24.95
N ILE A 393 -12.23 18.25 24.11
CA ILE A 393 -12.26 17.95 22.67
C ILE A 393 -10.98 18.41 21.93
N ASN A 394 -10.44 19.59 22.22
CA ASN A 394 -9.29 20.12 21.50
C ASN A 394 -7.91 19.62 21.98
N SER A 395 -7.82 18.83 23.03
CA SER A 395 -6.54 18.41 23.63
C SER A 395 -6.56 16.99 24.18
N PHE A 396 -7.70 16.30 24.10
CA PHE A 396 -7.93 14.95 24.61
C PHE A 396 -7.50 14.74 26.08
N HIS A 397 -7.37 15.83 26.86
CA HIS A 397 -7.02 15.76 28.27
C HIS A 397 -8.17 15.15 29.09
N PRO A 398 -7.93 14.02 29.80
CA PRO A 398 -8.94 13.41 30.65
C PRO A 398 -9.18 14.19 31.90
N VAL A 399 -10.42 14.29 32.30
CA VAL A 399 -10.88 14.90 33.57
C VAL A 399 -11.92 14.01 34.21
N CYS A 400 -11.83 13.84 35.53
CA CYS A 400 -12.82 13.13 36.31
C CYS A 400 -13.79 14.13 36.94
N VAL A 401 -15.09 14.02 36.62
CA VAL A 401 -16.11 14.98 37.01
C VAL A 401 -17.33 14.26 37.58
N LYS A 402 -18.14 14.96 38.36
CA LYS A 402 -19.44 14.44 38.79
C LYS A 402 -20.42 14.41 37.61
N SER A 403 -21.29 13.39 37.55
CA SER A 403 -22.31 13.23 36.49
C SER A 403 -23.15 14.50 36.28
N GLU A 404 -23.52 15.19 37.35
CA GLU A 404 -24.28 16.43 37.32
C GLU A 404 -23.57 17.60 36.61
N SER A 405 -22.27 17.53 36.44
CA SER A 405 -21.44 18.56 35.79
C SER A 405 -21.23 18.31 34.29
N ILE A 406 -21.51 17.11 33.80
CA ILE A 406 -21.19 16.70 32.42
C ILE A 406 -21.91 17.59 31.41
N ALA A 407 -23.22 17.81 31.54
CA ALA A 407 -23.98 18.61 30.60
C ALA A 407 -23.40 20.03 30.40
N LYS A 408 -22.97 20.68 31.49
CA LYS A 408 -22.35 22.02 31.43
C LYS A 408 -20.94 21.99 30.82
N LEU A 409 -20.22 20.86 30.94
CA LEU A 409 -18.88 20.71 30.39
C LEU A 409 -18.93 20.38 28.90
N VAL A 410 -19.90 19.60 28.45
CA VAL A 410 -20.14 19.35 27.03
C VAL A 410 -20.41 20.69 26.28
N GLU A 411 -21.20 21.60 26.84
CA GLU A 411 -21.39 22.94 26.28
C GLU A 411 -20.09 23.78 26.21
N ARG A 412 -19.06 23.39 26.96
CA ARG A 412 -17.75 24.04 27.04
C ARG A 412 -16.62 23.28 26.25
N GLY A 413 -17.01 22.33 25.40
CA GLY A 413 -16.08 21.59 24.56
C GLY A 413 -15.42 20.39 25.24
N TYR A 414 -16.18 19.64 26.04
CA TYR A 414 -15.80 18.33 26.55
C TYR A 414 -16.69 17.24 25.93
N SER A 415 -16.18 16.02 25.84
CA SER A 415 -16.90 14.84 25.36
C SER A 415 -16.76 13.69 26.35
N SER A 416 -17.76 12.82 26.43
CA SER A 416 -17.69 11.55 27.17
C SER A 416 -16.99 10.44 26.38
N THR A 417 -16.73 10.66 25.10
CA THR A 417 -16.02 9.77 24.18
C THR A 417 -14.79 10.46 23.61
N LEU A 418 -13.83 9.67 23.13
CA LEU A 418 -12.63 10.15 22.43
C LEU A 418 -12.85 10.20 20.90
N ASP A 419 -14.09 10.11 20.45
CA ASP A 419 -14.47 10.15 19.03
C ASP A 419 -14.31 11.55 18.43
#